data_7e120302cedb084ced53441b0035d054
#
_entry.id   7e120302cedb084ced53441b0035d054
#
_cell.length_a   1.000
_cell.length_b   1.000
_cell.length_c   1.000
_cell.angle_alpha   90.00
_cell.angle_beta   90.00
_cell.angle_gamma   90.00
#
_symmetry.space_group_name_H-M   'P 1'
#
loop_
_entity.id
_entity.type
_entity.pdbx_description
1 polymer ?
#
loop_
_entity_poly.entity_id
_entity_poly.type
_entity_poly.pdbx_seq_one_letter_code
_entity_poly.pdbx_strand_id
1 'polypeptide(L)'
;MDRRLILAVAGSGKTTYLINHLNLERNCLIVTYTENNLIHIRKCVIRKFGYVPENITLLSYFQFLLRVCYRPFYKEKVRARGVSWNMPDPKTQKLNRNQLTFYITKNKYLHYNRIAKLCQFKAEYIRERIEKYYDCFMFDEVQDLGGHDFDLIRMIVPQNKDCLFVGDFFQHTFETSLDGNLHKGLYKDLNKYIKEWEITGIAVDTQTLSNSHRCSPTICQYVTENIGLNIASYRVDTTNIYYIDN
;
A
#
# COMPACT_ATOMS: atom_id res chain seq x y z
N MET A 1 17.35 -12.83 2.27
CA MET A 1 16.59 -11.57 2.16
C MET A 1 15.34 -11.86 1.35
N ASP A 2 14.19 -11.62 1.94
CA ASP A 2 12.89 -11.86 1.30
C ASP A 2 12.35 -10.52 0.76
N ARG A 3 12.14 -10.43 -0.55
CA ARG A 3 11.66 -9.21 -1.22
C ARG A 3 10.53 -9.59 -2.15
N ARG A 4 9.33 -9.67 -1.59
CA ARG A 4 8.17 -10.16 -2.32
C ARG A 4 6.95 -9.25 -2.22
N LEU A 5 6.19 -9.21 -3.30
CA LEU A 5 4.80 -8.82 -3.33
C LEU A 5 3.95 -10.07 -3.53
N ILE A 6 3.07 -10.37 -2.59
CA ILE A 6 2.10 -11.45 -2.72
C ILE A 6 0.78 -10.86 -3.22
N LEU A 7 0.41 -11.24 -4.44
CA LEU A 7 -0.90 -10.95 -5.01
C LEU A 7 -1.86 -12.05 -4.57
N ALA A 8 -2.65 -11.72 -3.58
CA ALA A 8 -3.50 -12.63 -2.85
C ALA A 8 -4.96 -12.51 -3.30
N VAL A 9 -5.71 -13.58 -3.19
CA VAL A 9 -7.16 -13.55 -3.44
C VAL A 9 -7.94 -13.06 -2.22
N ALA A 10 -9.19 -12.69 -2.44
CA ALA A 10 -10.10 -12.26 -1.38
C ALA A 10 -10.23 -13.32 -0.27
N GLY A 11 -10.04 -12.90 0.99
CA GLY A 11 -10.17 -13.79 2.15
C GLY A 11 -9.07 -14.84 2.30
N SER A 12 -7.92 -14.70 1.66
CA SER A 12 -6.79 -15.64 1.75
C SER A 12 -5.93 -15.52 3.02
N GLY A 13 -6.20 -14.50 3.87
CA GLY A 13 -5.45 -14.30 5.10
C GLY A 13 -4.22 -13.42 4.97
N LYS A 14 -4.19 -12.45 4.03
CA LYS A 14 -3.10 -11.49 3.82
C LYS A 14 -2.53 -10.91 5.12
N THR A 15 -3.37 -10.30 5.93
CA THR A 15 -2.95 -9.67 7.19
C THR A 15 -2.37 -10.69 8.17
N THR A 16 -2.98 -11.88 8.26
CA THR A 16 -2.47 -12.97 9.11
C THR A 16 -1.08 -13.41 8.64
N TYR A 17 -0.88 -13.51 7.33
CA TYR A 17 0.42 -13.83 6.74
C TYR A 17 1.49 -12.82 7.14
N LEU A 18 1.23 -11.51 7.02
CA LEU A 18 2.15 -10.45 7.46
C LEU A 18 2.48 -10.58 8.95
N ILE A 19 1.45 -10.75 9.80
CA ILE A 19 1.61 -10.86 11.25
C ILE A 19 2.46 -12.07 11.64
N ASN A 20 2.35 -13.20 10.92
CA ASN A 20 3.14 -14.39 11.19
C ASN A 20 4.64 -14.19 10.94
N HIS A 21 5.02 -13.27 10.05
CA HIS A 21 6.41 -12.91 9.77
C HIS A 21 7.05 -11.97 10.81
N LEU A 22 6.25 -11.43 11.74
CA LEU A 22 6.79 -10.57 12.81
C LEU A 22 7.45 -11.40 13.91
N ASN A 23 8.56 -10.89 14.44
CA ASN A 23 9.24 -11.40 15.63
C ASN A 23 9.75 -10.24 16.51
N LEU A 24 10.31 -10.57 17.66
CA LEU A 24 10.79 -9.56 18.62
C LEU A 24 12.25 -9.13 18.38
N GLU A 25 12.94 -9.75 17.44
CA GLU A 25 14.37 -9.52 17.19
C GLU A 25 14.63 -8.48 16.11
N ARG A 26 13.63 -8.19 15.28
CA ARG A 26 13.76 -7.36 14.08
C ARG A 26 12.88 -6.11 14.17
N ASN A 27 13.44 -4.97 13.78
CA ASN A 27 12.67 -3.75 13.64
C ASN A 27 11.82 -3.79 12.38
N CYS A 28 10.51 -3.87 12.56
CA CYS A 28 9.56 -3.98 11.45
C CYS A 28 8.73 -2.71 11.30
N LEU A 29 8.66 -2.19 10.08
CA LEU A 29 7.73 -1.13 9.70
C LEU A 29 6.58 -1.74 8.91
N ILE A 30 5.36 -1.62 9.42
CA ILE A 30 4.15 -2.06 8.74
C ILE A 30 3.32 -0.83 8.38
N VAL A 31 3.01 -0.71 7.10
CA VAL A 31 2.15 0.33 6.56
C VAL A 31 0.90 -0.32 5.97
N THR A 32 -0.24 0.26 6.24
CA THR A 32 -1.51 -0.12 5.61
C THR A 32 -2.25 1.13 5.16
N TYR A 33 -3.14 1.00 4.18
CA TYR A 33 -3.74 2.17 3.56
C TYR A 33 -4.69 2.92 4.50
N THR A 34 -5.62 2.23 5.15
CA THR A 34 -6.68 2.86 5.95
C THR A 34 -6.45 2.78 7.46
N GLU A 35 -7.05 3.70 8.21
CA GLU A 35 -7.04 3.67 9.68
C GLU A 35 -7.77 2.43 10.23
N ASN A 36 -8.84 1.95 9.56
CA ASN A 36 -9.55 0.74 9.98
C ASN A 36 -8.67 -0.49 9.86
N ASN A 37 -7.90 -0.62 8.77
CA ASN A 37 -6.94 -1.71 8.60
C ASN A 37 -5.80 -1.60 9.63
N LEU A 38 -5.35 -0.38 9.96
CA LEU A 38 -4.36 -0.15 11.01
C LEU A 38 -4.85 -0.64 12.39
N ILE A 39 -6.10 -0.33 12.73
CA ILE A 39 -6.73 -0.81 13.97
C ILE A 39 -6.80 -2.35 13.96
N HIS A 40 -7.16 -2.95 12.83
CA HIS A 40 -7.22 -4.41 12.69
C HIS A 40 -5.83 -5.06 12.85
N ILE A 41 -4.81 -4.55 12.16
CA ILE A 41 -3.42 -5.01 12.28
C ILE A 41 -2.94 -4.90 13.74
N ARG A 42 -3.20 -3.78 14.41
CA ARG A 42 -2.86 -3.57 15.81
C ARG A 42 -3.47 -4.65 16.72
N LYS A 43 -4.76 -4.97 16.52
CA LYS A 43 -5.43 -6.05 17.26
C LYS A 43 -4.79 -7.42 17.00
N CYS A 44 -4.39 -7.70 15.76
CA CYS A 44 -3.71 -8.95 15.42
C CYS A 44 -2.30 -9.03 16.05
N VAL A 45 -1.55 -7.94 16.08
CA VAL A 45 -0.24 -7.86 16.76
C VAL A 45 -0.42 -8.10 18.27
N ILE A 46 -1.39 -7.43 18.91
CA ILE A 46 -1.69 -7.65 20.34
C ILE A 46 -2.11 -9.10 20.61
N ARG A 47 -2.92 -9.71 19.72
CA ARG A 47 -3.29 -11.13 19.87
C ARG A 47 -2.08 -12.06 19.81
N LYS A 48 -1.08 -11.74 18.96
CA LYS A 48 0.14 -12.55 18.83
C LYS A 48 1.11 -12.40 20.01
N PHE A 49 1.34 -11.15 20.46
CA PHE A 49 2.39 -10.85 21.43
C PHE A 49 1.89 -10.43 22.82
N GLY A 50 0.58 -10.26 23.00
CA GLY A 50 -0.03 -9.72 24.24
C GLY A 50 -0.03 -8.19 24.31
N TYR A 51 0.82 -7.52 23.55
CA TYR A 51 1.00 -6.05 23.46
C TYR A 51 1.52 -5.67 22.08
N VAL A 52 1.73 -4.38 21.83
CA VAL A 52 2.44 -3.92 20.63
C VAL A 52 3.91 -3.72 20.98
N PRO A 53 4.84 -4.58 20.49
CA PRO A 53 6.26 -4.47 20.75
C PRO A 53 6.85 -3.17 20.20
N GLU A 54 7.86 -2.60 20.89
CA GLU A 54 8.50 -1.33 20.50
C GLU A 54 9.24 -1.43 19.16
N ASN A 55 9.76 -2.62 18.82
CA ASN A 55 10.41 -2.90 17.55
C ASN A 55 9.42 -3.03 16.36
N ILE A 56 8.10 -2.94 16.59
CA ILE A 56 7.08 -3.00 15.56
C ILE A 56 6.40 -1.64 15.42
N THR A 57 6.72 -0.95 14.34
CA THR A 57 6.11 0.34 13.99
C THR A 57 4.90 0.11 13.08
N LEU A 58 3.71 0.52 13.52
CA LEU A 58 2.45 0.41 12.78
C LEU A 58 2.00 1.80 12.36
N LEU A 59 1.81 2.02 11.05
CA LEU A 59 1.39 3.32 10.51
C LEU A 59 0.31 3.12 9.44
N SER A 60 -0.67 4.04 9.41
CA SER A 60 -1.44 4.22 8.18
C SER A 60 -0.57 4.88 7.11
N TYR A 61 -0.94 4.71 5.84
CA TYR A 61 -0.18 5.30 4.73
C TYR A 61 0.02 6.81 4.89
N PHE A 62 -1.01 7.52 5.32
CA PHE A 62 -0.90 8.95 5.52
C PHE A 62 0.01 9.32 6.70
N GLN A 63 -0.02 8.54 7.79
CA GLN A 63 0.93 8.71 8.90
C GLN A 63 2.36 8.41 8.46
N PHE A 64 2.58 7.37 7.67
CA PHE A 64 3.86 7.03 7.06
C PHE A 64 4.36 8.17 6.17
N LEU A 65 3.53 8.64 5.25
CA LEU A 65 3.84 9.76 4.35
C LEU A 65 4.28 11.01 5.11
N LEU A 66 3.59 11.35 6.20
CA LEU A 66 3.95 12.52 7.00
C LEU A 66 5.15 12.30 7.92
N ARG A 67 5.20 11.17 8.65
CA ARG A 67 6.20 10.96 9.72
C ARG A 67 7.55 10.49 9.17
N VAL A 68 7.53 9.61 8.17
CA VAL A 68 8.74 8.97 7.62
C VAL A 68 9.24 9.70 6.39
N CYS A 69 8.33 10.10 5.47
CA CYS A 69 8.72 10.66 4.18
C CYS A 69 8.82 12.19 4.20
N TYR A 70 7.84 12.90 4.77
CA TYR A 70 7.80 14.36 4.69
C TYR A 70 8.58 15.08 5.81
N ARG A 71 8.25 14.80 7.09
CA ARG A 71 8.79 15.56 8.22
C ARG A 71 10.30 15.61 8.29
N PRO A 72 11.05 14.51 8.10
CA PRO A 72 12.51 14.52 8.23
C PRO A 72 13.21 15.45 7.21
N PHE A 73 12.60 15.66 6.04
CA PHE A 73 13.25 16.35 4.91
C PHE A 73 12.67 17.72 4.59
N TYR A 74 11.43 17.96 4.98
CA TYR A 74 10.69 19.12 4.52
C TYR A 74 10.09 19.98 5.63
N LYS A 75 9.93 19.46 6.86
CA LYS A 75 9.24 20.20 7.92
C LYS A 75 9.84 21.60 8.15
N GLU A 76 11.15 21.69 8.32
CA GLU A 76 11.82 22.97 8.57
C GLU A 76 11.86 23.90 7.34
N LYS A 77 11.99 23.31 6.15
CA LYS A 77 12.05 24.06 4.89
C LYS A 77 10.70 24.63 4.49
N VAL A 78 9.63 23.82 4.57
CA VAL A 78 8.28 24.18 4.12
C VAL A 78 7.52 24.95 5.21
N ARG A 79 7.72 24.58 6.48
CA ARG A 79 7.01 25.14 7.64
C ARG A 79 5.51 25.19 7.45
N ALA A 80 4.95 24.09 6.90
CA ALA A 80 3.52 23.98 6.70
C ALA A 80 2.78 23.93 8.04
N ARG A 81 1.64 24.62 8.11
CA ARG A 81 0.76 24.68 9.29
C ARG A 81 -0.01 23.37 9.51
N GLY A 82 -0.20 22.60 8.44
CA GLY A 82 -0.97 21.36 8.45
C GLY A 82 -1.22 20.88 7.01
N VAL A 83 -2.24 20.05 6.86
CA VAL A 83 -2.66 19.50 5.57
C VAL A 83 -4.03 20.03 5.20
N SER A 84 -4.18 20.45 3.95
CA SER A 84 -5.46 20.78 3.34
C SER A 84 -6.02 19.55 2.65
N TRP A 85 -7.22 19.17 3.03
CA TRP A 85 -7.96 18.05 2.44
C TRP A 85 -8.83 18.47 1.25
N ASN A 86 -8.89 19.77 0.97
CA ASN A 86 -9.58 20.29 -0.20
C ASN A 86 -8.75 20.04 -1.45
N MET A 87 -9.44 19.73 -2.55
CA MET A 87 -8.78 19.63 -3.86
C MET A 87 -8.07 20.96 -4.19
N PRO A 88 -6.85 20.90 -4.72
CA PRO A 88 -6.14 22.09 -5.17
C PRO A 88 -6.94 22.84 -6.25
N ASP A 89 -6.89 24.17 -6.22
CA ASP A 89 -7.46 25.00 -7.29
C ASP A 89 -6.86 24.55 -8.65
N PRO A 90 -7.69 24.26 -9.68
CA PRO A 90 -7.22 23.87 -11.01
C PRO A 90 -6.16 24.79 -11.61
N LYS A 91 -6.19 26.09 -11.28
CA LYS A 91 -5.17 27.05 -11.69
C LYS A 91 -3.78 26.70 -11.18
N THR A 92 -3.68 26.03 -10.02
CA THR A 92 -2.40 25.59 -9.43
C THR A 92 -1.76 24.44 -10.20
N GLN A 93 -2.47 23.74 -11.08
CA GLN A 93 -1.90 22.71 -11.94
C GLN A 93 -0.90 23.28 -12.96
N LYS A 94 -1.02 24.58 -13.30
CA LYS A 94 -0.11 25.29 -14.19
C LYS A 94 1.18 25.75 -13.49
N LEU A 95 1.26 25.66 -12.16
CA LEU A 95 2.45 26.03 -11.41
C LEU A 95 3.61 25.06 -11.70
N ASN A 96 4.83 25.59 -11.60
CA ASN A 96 6.02 24.77 -11.75
C ASN A 96 6.12 23.74 -10.61
N ARG A 97 6.13 22.47 -10.99
CA ARG A 97 6.19 21.31 -10.07
C ARG A 97 7.50 21.22 -9.28
N ASN A 98 8.54 21.95 -9.67
CA ASN A 98 9.81 22.04 -8.93
C ASN A 98 9.77 23.12 -7.84
N GLN A 99 8.70 23.91 -7.76
CA GLN A 99 8.55 24.96 -6.76
C GLN A 99 7.62 24.53 -5.62
N LEU A 100 7.96 24.93 -4.39
CA LEU A 100 7.15 24.61 -3.21
C LEU A 100 5.73 25.14 -3.28
N THR A 101 5.51 26.23 -4.00
CA THR A 101 4.19 26.85 -4.21
C THR A 101 3.18 25.91 -4.88
N PHE A 102 3.65 24.89 -5.63
CA PHE A 102 2.79 23.83 -6.16
C PHE A 102 2.20 22.94 -5.06
N TYR A 103 2.94 22.72 -3.98
CA TYR A 103 2.63 21.74 -2.93
C TYR A 103 1.87 22.30 -1.74
N ILE A 104 1.81 23.64 -1.62
CA ILE A 104 1.20 24.35 -0.49
C ILE A 104 0.12 25.34 -0.94
N THR A 105 -0.88 25.52 -0.09
CA THR A 105 -1.89 26.60 -0.25
C THR A 105 -1.27 27.95 0.08
N LYS A 106 -1.97 29.06 -0.28
CA LYS A 106 -1.59 30.41 0.12
C LYS A 106 -1.44 30.56 1.64
N ASN A 107 -2.23 29.80 2.44
CA ASN A 107 -2.20 29.82 3.89
C ASN A 107 -1.18 28.82 4.48
N LYS A 108 -0.25 28.29 3.68
CA LYS A 108 0.82 27.34 4.07
C LYS A 108 0.30 25.99 4.58
N TYR A 109 -0.78 25.45 4.01
CA TYR A 109 -1.17 24.06 4.22
C TYR A 109 -0.70 23.21 3.05
N LEU A 110 -0.22 21.99 3.31
CA LEU A 110 0.13 21.03 2.28
C LEU A 110 -1.13 20.55 1.55
N HIS A 111 -1.08 20.46 0.24
CA HIS A 111 -2.12 19.74 -0.51
C HIS A 111 -1.96 18.25 -0.31
N TYR A 112 -2.96 17.58 0.29
CA TYR A 112 -2.88 16.15 0.66
C TYR A 112 -2.45 15.25 -0.50
N ASN A 113 -2.99 15.47 -1.69
CA ASN A 113 -2.74 14.67 -2.89
C ASN A 113 -1.41 14.98 -3.61
N ARG A 114 -0.61 15.93 -3.12
CA ARG A 114 0.69 16.32 -3.69
C ARG A 114 1.87 16.00 -2.78
N ILE A 115 1.63 15.47 -1.57
CA ILE A 115 2.70 15.21 -0.61
C ILE A 115 3.61 14.08 -1.11
N ALA A 116 3.03 13.00 -1.65
CA ALA A 116 3.80 11.88 -2.21
C ALA A 116 4.73 12.36 -3.33
N LYS A 117 4.20 13.17 -4.25
CA LYS A 117 5.01 13.77 -5.33
C LYS A 117 6.15 14.65 -4.79
N LEU A 118 5.90 15.43 -3.75
CA LEU A 118 6.96 16.21 -3.09
C LEU A 118 8.04 15.29 -2.52
N CYS A 119 7.63 14.20 -1.88
CA CYS A 119 8.54 13.23 -1.26
C CYS A 119 9.39 12.47 -2.29
N GLN A 120 8.93 12.29 -3.54
CA GLN A 120 9.70 11.65 -4.61
C GLN A 120 11.06 12.35 -4.86
N PHE A 121 11.16 13.66 -4.69
CA PHE A 121 12.44 14.37 -4.81
C PHE A 121 13.49 13.98 -3.74
N LYS A 122 13.07 13.25 -2.73
CA LYS A 122 13.91 12.75 -1.63
C LYS A 122 13.81 11.25 -1.47
N ALA A 123 13.35 10.53 -2.51
CA ALA A 123 13.10 9.10 -2.42
C ALA A 123 14.32 8.30 -1.97
N GLU A 124 15.52 8.62 -2.46
CA GLU A 124 16.75 7.96 -2.06
C GLU A 124 17.05 8.12 -0.57
N TYR A 125 16.99 9.33 -0.05
CA TYR A 125 17.18 9.60 1.37
C TYR A 125 16.10 8.97 2.26
N ILE A 126 14.87 8.87 1.74
CA ILE A 126 13.78 8.19 2.45
C ILE A 126 14.07 6.68 2.50
N ARG A 127 14.52 6.08 1.40
CA ARG A 127 14.93 4.68 1.34
C ARG A 127 16.05 4.39 2.32
N GLU A 128 17.15 5.16 2.28
CA GLU A 128 18.27 5.04 3.22
C GLU A 128 17.81 5.14 4.68
N ARG A 129 16.85 6.05 4.95
CA ARG A 129 16.29 6.19 6.29
C ARG A 129 15.52 4.94 6.71
N ILE A 130 14.70 4.35 5.82
CA ILE A 130 13.99 3.11 6.10
C ILE A 130 15.01 1.98 6.36
N GLU A 131 16.01 1.82 5.52
CA GLU A 131 17.06 0.80 5.66
C GLU A 131 17.88 0.96 6.96
N LYS A 132 18.06 2.20 7.43
CA LYS A 132 18.78 2.49 8.67
C LYS A 132 18.03 2.06 9.92
N TYR A 133 16.71 2.23 9.94
CA TYR A 133 15.92 2.06 11.16
C TYR A 133 15.10 0.77 11.19
N TYR A 134 14.91 0.11 10.05
CA TYR A 134 14.07 -1.08 9.94
C TYR A 134 14.79 -2.21 9.20
N ASP A 135 14.58 -3.41 9.69
CA ASP A 135 15.09 -4.65 9.08
C ASP A 135 14.08 -5.24 8.10
N CYS A 136 12.82 -4.85 8.24
CA CYS A 136 11.74 -5.29 7.36
C CYS A 136 10.75 -4.15 7.09
N PHE A 137 10.41 -3.94 5.83
CA PHE A 137 9.35 -3.05 5.39
C PHE A 137 8.18 -3.84 4.84
N MET A 138 7.04 -3.74 5.50
CA MET A 138 5.81 -4.45 5.13
C MET A 138 4.73 -3.47 4.71
N PHE A 139 3.95 -3.85 3.68
CA PHE A 139 2.81 -3.05 3.24
C PHE A 139 1.58 -3.95 3.03
N ASP A 140 0.48 -3.62 3.71
CA ASP A 140 -0.81 -4.29 3.56
C ASP A 140 -1.75 -3.46 2.67
N GLU A 141 -2.51 -4.13 1.80
CA GLU A 141 -3.42 -3.55 0.82
C GLU A 141 -2.70 -2.60 -0.17
N VAL A 142 -1.58 -3.08 -0.72
CA VAL A 142 -0.75 -2.28 -1.64
C VAL A 142 -1.47 -1.89 -2.94
N GLN A 143 -2.53 -2.59 -3.32
CA GLN A 143 -3.36 -2.25 -4.49
C GLN A 143 -4.13 -0.93 -4.33
N ASP A 144 -4.26 -0.40 -3.10
CA ASP A 144 -4.95 0.89 -2.87
C ASP A 144 -4.07 2.10 -3.22
N LEU A 145 -2.80 1.87 -3.56
CA LEU A 145 -1.87 2.91 -3.97
C LEU A 145 -2.07 3.28 -5.44
N GLY A 146 -2.33 4.55 -5.74
CA GLY A 146 -2.46 5.07 -7.11
C GLY A 146 -1.49 6.21 -7.41
N GLY A 147 -1.29 6.52 -8.69
CA GLY A 147 -0.57 7.70 -9.14
C GLY A 147 0.79 7.92 -8.46
N HIS A 148 0.97 9.09 -7.86
CA HIS A 148 2.22 9.46 -7.19
C HIS A 148 2.49 8.68 -5.90
N ASP A 149 1.46 8.14 -5.25
CA ASP A 149 1.61 7.31 -4.06
C ASP A 149 2.25 5.97 -4.43
N PHE A 150 1.78 5.37 -5.52
CA PHE A 150 2.36 4.15 -6.10
C PHE A 150 3.83 4.35 -6.48
N ASP A 151 4.14 5.43 -7.22
CA ASP A 151 5.52 5.74 -7.59
C ASP A 151 6.42 5.94 -6.38
N LEU A 152 5.95 6.71 -5.37
CA LEU A 152 6.75 6.95 -4.17
C LEU A 152 7.12 5.64 -3.50
N ILE A 153 6.16 4.74 -3.26
CA ILE A 153 6.46 3.46 -2.60
C ILE A 153 7.46 2.66 -3.43
N ARG A 154 7.32 2.58 -4.74
CA ARG A 154 8.28 1.88 -5.62
C ARG A 154 9.68 2.47 -5.54
N MET A 155 9.81 3.79 -5.50
CA MET A 155 11.10 4.49 -5.43
C MET A 155 11.83 4.28 -4.09
N ILE A 156 11.07 4.06 -3.00
CA ILE A 156 11.63 3.92 -1.65
C ILE A 156 11.73 2.47 -1.15
N VAL A 157 11.43 1.49 -2.01
CA VAL A 157 11.63 0.07 -1.69
C VAL A 157 13.07 -0.15 -1.25
N PRO A 158 13.32 -0.65 -0.03
CA PRO A 158 14.65 -1.00 0.44
C PRO A 158 15.34 -2.00 -0.48
N GLN A 159 16.64 -1.83 -0.71
CA GLN A 159 17.41 -2.74 -1.55
C GLN A 159 18.13 -3.82 -0.74
N ASN A 160 18.51 -3.48 0.50
CA ASN A 160 19.31 -4.33 1.38
C ASN A 160 18.55 -4.82 2.62
N LYS A 161 17.23 -4.77 2.59
CA LYS A 161 16.35 -5.21 3.69
C LYS A 161 15.20 -6.05 3.14
N ASP A 162 14.56 -6.80 4.03
CA ASP A 162 13.38 -7.55 3.67
C ASP A 162 12.20 -6.63 3.37
N CYS A 163 11.46 -6.98 2.31
CA CYS A 163 10.24 -6.28 1.92
C CYS A 163 9.15 -7.33 1.70
N LEU A 164 8.06 -7.22 2.45
CA LEU A 164 6.93 -8.11 2.29
C LEU A 164 5.66 -7.29 2.09
N PHE A 165 5.20 -7.23 0.86
CA PHE A 165 4.00 -6.51 0.46
C PHE A 165 2.90 -7.51 0.17
N VAL A 166 1.67 -7.17 0.51
CA VAL A 166 0.49 -7.98 0.19
C VAL A 166 -0.61 -7.10 -0.37
N GLY A 167 -1.37 -7.63 -1.30
CA GLY A 167 -2.50 -6.94 -1.89
C GLY A 167 -3.39 -7.87 -2.69
N ASP A 168 -4.58 -7.41 -3.03
CA ASP A 168 -5.50 -8.07 -3.95
C ASP A 168 -5.73 -7.18 -5.16
N PHE A 169 -5.08 -7.50 -6.26
CA PHE A 169 -5.14 -6.70 -7.49
C PHE A 169 -6.58 -6.42 -7.94
N PHE A 170 -7.47 -7.40 -7.78
CA PHE A 170 -8.86 -7.31 -8.24
C PHE A 170 -9.78 -6.54 -7.28
N GLN A 171 -9.29 -6.20 -6.07
CA GLN A 171 -10.02 -5.35 -5.10
C GLN A 171 -9.61 -3.88 -5.15
N HIS A 172 -8.87 -3.45 -6.16
CA HIS A 172 -8.58 -2.04 -6.36
C HIS A 172 -9.88 -1.26 -6.64
N THR A 173 -10.29 -0.41 -5.71
CA THR A 173 -11.55 0.36 -5.79
C THR A 173 -11.35 1.87 -5.81
N PHE A 174 -10.15 2.35 -5.47
CA PHE A 174 -9.88 3.78 -5.31
C PHE A 174 -8.62 4.22 -6.07
N GLU A 175 -8.70 5.33 -6.78
CA GLU A 175 -7.52 6.06 -7.23
C GLU A 175 -7.12 7.07 -6.14
N THR A 176 -6.04 6.79 -5.42
CA THR A 176 -5.60 7.59 -4.25
C THR A 176 -5.01 8.94 -4.63
N SER A 177 -4.35 9.03 -5.77
CA SER A 177 -3.74 10.26 -6.26
C SER A 177 -4.51 10.78 -7.47
N LEU A 178 -5.36 11.76 -7.25
CA LEU A 178 -6.14 12.46 -8.29
C LEU A 178 -5.33 13.58 -8.97
N ASP A 179 -4.00 13.67 -8.78
CA ASP A 179 -3.16 14.68 -9.40
C ASP A 179 -2.56 14.21 -10.73
N GLY A 180 -3.38 14.25 -11.77
CA GLY A 180 -3.00 13.91 -13.14
C GLY A 180 -3.45 12.51 -13.61
N ASN A 181 -2.94 12.11 -14.79
CA ASN A 181 -3.28 10.83 -15.45
C ASN A 181 -2.20 9.76 -15.24
N LEU A 182 -1.39 9.88 -14.19
CA LEU A 182 -0.28 8.97 -13.93
C LEU A 182 -0.82 7.57 -13.58
N HIS A 183 -0.28 6.55 -14.25
CA HIS A 183 -0.70 5.15 -14.11
C HIS A 183 -2.17 4.87 -14.42
N LYS A 184 -2.83 5.74 -15.18
CA LYS A 184 -4.20 5.52 -15.64
C LYS A 184 -4.28 4.17 -16.38
N GLY A 185 -5.13 3.27 -15.90
CA GLY A 185 -5.27 1.92 -16.46
C GLY A 185 -4.25 0.88 -15.99
N LEU A 186 -3.37 1.20 -15.02
CA LEU A 186 -2.45 0.22 -14.42
C LEU A 186 -3.20 -0.97 -13.84
N TYR A 187 -4.30 -0.73 -13.17
CA TYR A 187 -5.16 -1.76 -12.55
C TYR A 187 -6.12 -2.46 -13.52
N LYS A 188 -5.99 -2.20 -14.83
CA LYS A 188 -6.70 -2.93 -15.89
C LYS A 188 -5.85 -4.04 -16.51
N ASP A 189 -4.55 -4.08 -16.20
CA ASP A 189 -3.59 -5.02 -16.77
C ASP A 189 -2.68 -5.57 -15.67
N LEU A 190 -2.96 -6.79 -15.24
CA LEU A 190 -2.20 -7.48 -14.21
C LEU A 190 -0.72 -7.65 -14.59
N ASN A 191 -0.44 -8.00 -15.86
CA ASN A 191 0.94 -8.21 -16.28
C ASN A 191 1.74 -6.90 -16.24
N LYS A 192 1.12 -5.79 -16.59
CA LYS A 192 1.72 -4.48 -16.47
C LYS A 192 1.98 -4.12 -15.01
N TYR A 193 1.02 -4.38 -14.12
CA TYR A 193 1.17 -4.16 -12.68
C TYR A 193 2.33 -4.99 -12.10
N ILE A 194 2.44 -6.25 -12.46
CA ILE A 194 3.53 -7.15 -12.05
C ILE A 194 4.88 -6.57 -12.49
N LYS A 195 5.03 -6.22 -13.77
CA LYS A 195 6.27 -5.65 -14.31
C LYS A 195 6.72 -4.38 -13.59
N GLU A 196 5.77 -3.52 -13.22
CA GLU A 196 6.08 -2.30 -12.48
C GLU A 196 6.70 -2.59 -11.10
N TRP A 197 6.34 -3.69 -10.44
CA TRP A 197 6.97 -4.12 -9.20
C TRP A 197 8.30 -4.83 -9.43
N GLU A 198 8.40 -5.70 -10.42
CA GLU A 198 9.63 -6.44 -10.73
C GLU A 198 10.81 -5.51 -11.07
N ILE A 199 10.56 -4.38 -11.74
CA ILE A 199 11.58 -3.36 -12.00
C ILE A 199 12.22 -2.82 -10.71
N THR A 200 11.51 -2.83 -9.58
CA THR A 200 12.05 -2.42 -8.28
C THR A 200 12.87 -3.51 -7.58
N GLY A 201 12.99 -4.69 -8.20
CA GLY A 201 13.63 -5.87 -7.62
C GLY A 201 12.75 -6.61 -6.60
N ILE A 202 11.45 -6.37 -6.61
CA ILE A 202 10.45 -7.14 -5.85
C ILE A 202 10.00 -8.32 -6.70
N ALA A 203 10.12 -9.54 -6.19
CA ALA A 203 9.54 -10.72 -6.81
C ALA A 203 8.03 -10.76 -6.58
N VAL A 204 7.24 -11.00 -7.63
CA VAL A 204 5.79 -11.09 -7.49
C VAL A 204 5.35 -12.55 -7.37
N ASP A 205 4.67 -12.85 -6.27
CA ASP A 205 4.15 -14.18 -5.92
C ASP A 205 2.63 -14.17 -6.03
N THR A 206 2.10 -15.00 -6.94
CA THR A 206 0.66 -15.15 -7.17
C THR A 206 0.12 -16.48 -6.64
N GLN A 207 0.96 -17.29 -5.96
CA GLN A 207 0.62 -18.68 -5.57
C GLN A 207 0.41 -18.82 -4.06
N THR A 208 1.19 -18.14 -3.23
CA THR A 208 1.23 -18.36 -1.78
C THR A 208 -0.14 -18.12 -1.11
N LEU A 209 -0.93 -17.15 -1.54
CA LEU A 209 -2.23 -16.81 -0.98
C LEU A 209 -3.35 -16.91 -2.04
N SER A 210 -3.36 -18.01 -2.79
CA SER A 210 -4.33 -18.29 -3.86
C SER A 210 -5.63 -18.93 -3.36
N ASN A 211 -5.71 -19.36 -2.10
CA ASN A 211 -6.88 -20.02 -1.53
C ASN A 211 -7.64 -19.10 -0.58
N SER A 212 -8.97 -19.12 -0.70
CA SER A 212 -9.88 -18.28 0.10
C SER A 212 -10.45 -19.05 1.30
N HIS A 213 -10.39 -18.44 2.48
CA HIS A 213 -11.14 -18.89 3.67
C HIS A 213 -12.56 -18.29 3.72
N ARG A 214 -12.85 -17.32 2.85
CA ARG A 214 -14.12 -16.58 2.83
C ARG A 214 -15.11 -17.18 1.81
N CYS A 215 -14.64 -17.43 0.60
CA CYS A 215 -15.47 -17.89 -0.51
C CYS A 215 -15.64 -19.42 -0.46
N SER A 216 -16.86 -19.91 -0.70
CA SER A 216 -17.12 -21.34 -0.85
C SER A 216 -16.54 -21.89 -2.15
N PRO A 217 -16.36 -23.22 -2.31
CA PRO A 217 -15.91 -23.81 -3.57
C PRO A 217 -16.75 -23.37 -4.76
N THR A 218 -18.07 -23.32 -4.63
CA THR A 218 -19.00 -22.88 -5.67
C THR A 218 -18.71 -21.46 -6.13
N ILE A 219 -18.49 -20.52 -5.18
CA ILE A 219 -18.14 -19.14 -5.51
C ILE A 219 -16.76 -19.06 -6.19
N CYS A 220 -15.78 -19.81 -5.68
CA CYS A 220 -14.44 -19.85 -6.28
C CYS A 220 -14.50 -20.38 -7.73
N GLN A 221 -15.22 -21.44 -7.97
CA GLN A 221 -15.42 -21.99 -9.31
C GLN A 221 -16.08 -20.96 -10.24
N TYR A 222 -17.18 -20.32 -9.80
CA TYR A 222 -17.84 -19.28 -10.57
C TYR A 222 -16.91 -18.11 -10.95
N VAL A 223 -16.08 -17.65 -10.00
CA VAL A 223 -15.09 -16.59 -10.24
C VAL A 223 -14.04 -17.04 -11.26
N THR A 224 -13.55 -18.28 -11.14
CA THR A 224 -12.57 -18.83 -12.08
C THR A 224 -13.13 -18.92 -13.50
N GLU A 225 -14.36 -19.43 -13.66
CA GLU A 225 -14.99 -19.63 -14.96
C GLU A 225 -15.41 -18.32 -15.65
N ASN A 226 -15.89 -17.32 -14.88
CA ASN A 226 -16.47 -16.09 -15.46
C ASN A 226 -15.52 -14.89 -15.47
N ILE A 227 -14.50 -14.87 -14.56
CA ILE A 227 -13.57 -13.76 -14.42
C ILE A 227 -12.15 -14.17 -14.85
N GLY A 228 -11.89 -15.48 -14.96
CA GLY A 228 -10.57 -16.00 -15.32
C GLY A 228 -9.53 -15.88 -14.17
N LEU A 229 -9.98 -15.64 -12.94
CA LEU A 229 -9.12 -15.57 -11.75
C LEU A 229 -9.04 -16.97 -11.12
N ASN A 230 -7.85 -17.56 -11.12
CA ASN A 230 -7.64 -18.85 -10.47
C ASN A 230 -7.67 -18.67 -8.95
N ILE A 231 -8.78 -19.08 -8.34
CA ILE A 231 -9.02 -19.03 -6.90
C ILE A 231 -9.55 -20.37 -6.41
N ALA A 232 -8.97 -20.88 -5.34
CA ALA A 232 -9.45 -22.08 -4.66
C ALA A 232 -10.05 -21.76 -3.29
N SER A 233 -10.77 -22.70 -2.70
CA SER A 233 -11.39 -22.54 -1.38
C SER A 233 -10.76 -23.49 -0.35
N TYR A 234 -10.58 -22.99 0.86
CA TYR A 234 -10.32 -23.84 2.05
C TYR A 234 -11.61 -24.35 2.68
N ARG A 235 -12.77 -23.81 2.29
CA ARG A 235 -14.06 -24.25 2.78
C ARG A 235 -14.50 -25.49 2.03
N VAL A 236 -15.37 -26.29 2.66
CA VAL A 236 -15.96 -27.51 2.09
C VAL A 236 -17.48 -27.44 1.91
N ASP A 237 -18.09 -26.31 2.37
CA ASP A 237 -19.52 -26.08 2.22
C ASP A 237 -19.88 -25.60 0.82
N THR A 238 -21.12 -25.83 0.43
CA THR A 238 -21.67 -25.40 -0.86
C THR A 238 -22.52 -24.14 -0.68
N THR A 239 -22.52 -23.27 -1.67
CA THR A 239 -23.36 -22.06 -1.72
C THR A 239 -24.09 -22.06 -3.06
N ASN A 240 -25.39 -21.75 -3.05
CA ASN A 240 -26.14 -21.62 -4.30
C ASN A 240 -25.90 -20.24 -4.91
N ILE A 241 -25.77 -20.20 -6.24
CA ILE A 241 -25.71 -18.98 -7.03
C ILE A 241 -27.05 -18.82 -7.75
N TYR A 242 -27.66 -17.67 -7.57
CA TYR A 242 -28.93 -17.33 -8.23
C TYR A 242 -28.69 -16.17 -9.18
N TYR A 243 -29.20 -16.27 -10.38
CA TYR A 243 -29.25 -15.17 -11.33
C TYR A 243 -30.58 -14.43 -11.10
N ILE A 244 -30.52 -13.12 -11.01
CA ILE A 244 -31.70 -12.25 -10.91
C ILE A 244 -31.75 -11.50 -12.25
N ASP A 245 -32.77 -11.82 -13.06
CA ASP A 245 -33.06 -11.04 -14.25
C ASP A 245 -33.69 -9.71 -13.84
N ASN A 246 -33.12 -8.62 -14.35
CA ASN A 246 -33.61 -7.24 -14.13
C ASN A 246 -34.58 -6.85 -15.23
#